data_4557ea95c18cf0b9eb06f3060d4c5a91
#
_entry.id   4557ea95c18cf0b9eb06f3060d4c5a91
#
_cell.length_a   1.000
_cell.length_b   1.000
_cell.length_c   1.000
_cell.angle_alpha   90.00
_cell.angle_beta   90.00
_cell.angle_gamma   90.00
#
_symmetry.space_group_name_H-M   'P 1'
#
loop_
_entity.id
_entity.type
_entity.pdbx_description
1 polymer ?
#
loop_
_entity_poly.entity_id
_entity_poly.type
_entity_poly.pdbx_seq_one_letter_code
_entity_poly.pdbx_strand_id
1 'polypeptide(L)'
;MIKTRFAPSPTGWLHIGGVRTALFSWLFAKSQGGEFCIRIDDTDITRSTQEFCDSIISALNSLGLTSDQDIIYQSKRFDIYIDKIELLLKQGFAYYDKVEVTEKTKDTNLDIQ
;
A
#
# COMPACT_ATOMS: atom_id res chain seq x y z
N MET A 1 -6.38 20.71 -5.65
CA MET A 1 -5.31 20.54 -4.65
C MET A 1 -4.50 19.30 -5.00
N ILE A 2 -3.16 19.40 -5.03
CA ILE A 2 -2.26 18.29 -5.31
C ILE A 2 -2.27 17.35 -4.10
N LYS A 3 -2.37 16.04 -4.36
CA LYS A 3 -2.23 15.00 -3.34
C LYS A 3 -1.23 13.95 -3.84
N THR A 4 -0.20 13.70 -3.08
CA THR A 4 0.79 12.64 -3.34
C THR A 4 0.69 11.53 -2.29
N ARG A 5 1.26 10.38 -2.60
CA ARG A 5 1.22 9.23 -1.70
C ARG A 5 2.50 8.42 -1.78
N PHE A 6 3.00 8.03 -0.61
CA PHE A 6 3.96 6.96 -0.45
C PHE A 6 3.23 5.70 0.05
N ALA A 7 3.48 4.56 -0.58
CA ALA A 7 2.75 3.32 -0.31
C ALA A 7 3.70 2.13 -0.09
N PRO A 8 4.39 2.06 1.05
CA PRO A 8 5.32 0.97 1.36
C PRO A 8 4.57 -0.31 1.73
N SER A 9 5.16 -1.45 1.33
CA SER A 9 4.76 -2.77 1.85
C SER A 9 5.62 -3.10 3.08
N PRO A 10 5.02 -3.44 4.23
CA PRO A 10 5.75 -3.67 5.49
C PRO A 10 6.29 -5.12 5.56
N THR A 11 6.99 -5.55 4.53
CA THR A 11 7.61 -6.88 4.41
C THR A 11 9.09 -6.88 4.81
N GLY A 12 9.59 -5.76 5.33
CA GLY A 12 10.96 -5.53 5.77
C GLY A 12 11.15 -4.10 6.27
N TRP A 13 12.40 -3.80 6.65
CA TRP A 13 12.78 -2.47 7.13
C TRP A 13 12.78 -1.45 5.99
N LEU A 14 12.47 -0.19 6.35
CA LEU A 14 12.58 0.92 5.39
C LEU A 14 14.06 1.14 5.04
N HIS A 15 14.37 1.10 3.73
CA HIS A 15 15.69 1.37 3.22
C HIS A 15 15.77 2.73 2.54
N ILE A 16 16.98 3.20 2.24
CA ILE A 16 17.22 4.53 1.68
C ILE A 16 16.47 4.78 0.35
N GLY A 17 16.24 3.74 -0.45
CA GLY A 17 15.43 3.85 -1.67
C GLY A 17 13.97 4.20 -1.38
N GLY A 18 13.37 3.60 -0.35
CA GLY A 18 12.03 3.94 0.11
C GLY A 18 11.96 5.36 0.66
N VAL A 19 12.95 5.76 1.49
CA VAL A 19 13.07 7.13 2.01
C VAL A 19 13.14 8.14 0.86
N ARG A 20 13.97 7.89 -0.15
CA ARG A 20 14.08 8.74 -1.33
C ARG A 20 12.73 8.93 -2.02
N THR A 21 11.99 7.86 -2.25
CA THR A 21 10.67 7.90 -2.89
C THR A 21 9.67 8.71 -2.08
N ALA A 22 9.63 8.49 -0.75
CA ALA A 22 8.80 9.26 0.17
C ALA A 22 9.16 10.75 0.15
N LEU A 23 10.46 11.06 0.20
CA LEU A 23 10.97 12.44 0.20
C LEU A 23 10.56 13.19 -1.07
N PHE A 24 10.74 12.60 -2.26
CA PHE A 24 10.32 13.25 -3.50
C PHE A 24 8.82 13.51 -3.55
N SER A 25 8.01 12.54 -3.12
CA SER A 25 6.55 12.69 -3.06
C SER A 25 6.15 13.79 -2.10
N TRP A 26 6.78 13.84 -0.91
CA TRP A 26 6.55 14.85 0.12
C TRP A 26 6.95 16.24 -0.36
N LEU A 27 8.17 16.40 -0.90
CA LEU A 27 8.67 17.67 -1.41
C LEU A 27 7.76 18.23 -2.52
N PHE A 28 7.35 17.38 -3.45
CA PHE A 28 6.46 17.82 -4.52
C PHE A 28 5.12 18.29 -3.97
N ALA A 29 4.48 17.54 -3.06
CA ALA A 29 3.24 17.95 -2.44
C ALA A 29 3.40 19.31 -1.74
N LYS A 30 4.43 19.45 -0.90
CA LYS A 30 4.66 20.68 -0.11
C LYS A 30 5.00 21.88 -0.99
N SER A 31 5.77 21.69 -2.07
CA SER A 31 6.09 22.77 -3.03
C SER A 31 4.86 23.32 -3.75
N GLN A 32 3.80 22.52 -3.85
CA GLN A 32 2.55 22.89 -4.51
C GLN A 32 1.43 23.28 -3.52
N GLY A 33 1.73 23.42 -2.23
CA GLY A 33 0.72 23.65 -1.19
C GLY A 33 -0.30 22.52 -1.07
N GLY A 34 0.13 21.29 -1.42
CA GLY A 34 -0.70 20.08 -1.43
C GLY A 34 -0.51 19.20 -0.21
N GLU A 35 -1.07 18.01 -0.26
CA GLU A 35 -1.05 17.01 0.80
C GLU A 35 -0.16 15.82 0.44
N PHE A 36 0.60 15.34 1.42
CA PHE A 36 1.32 14.06 1.37
C PHE A 36 0.61 13.04 2.25
N CYS A 37 0.35 11.86 1.71
CA CYS A 37 -0.33 10.78 2.41
C CYS A 37 0.53 9.53 2.46
N ILE A 38 0.29 8.68 3.48
CA ILE A 38 0.92 7.37 3.61
C ILE A 38 -0.17 6.30 3.55
N ARG A 39 0.07 5.25 2.75
CA ARG A 39 -0.72 4.04 2.73
C ARG A 39 0.21 2.85 2.97
N ILE A 40 -0.11 2.03 3.94
CA ILE A 40 0.60 0.78 4.18
C ILE A 40 -0.05 -0.30 3.31
N ASP A 41 0.74 -0.88 2.40
CA ASP A 41 0.30 -1.93 1.50
C ASP A 41 0.62 -3.31 2.11
N ASP A 42 -0.17 -3.68 3.12
CA ASP A 42 -0.02 -4.85 3.99
C ASP A 42 -0.92 -6.02 3.58
N THR A 43 -1.11 -6.21 2.28
CA THR A 43 -1.93 -7.30 1.73
C THR A 43 -1.27 -8.66 1.80
N ASP A 44 0.06 -8.72 1.88
CA ASP A 44 0.82 -9.95 2.10
C ASP A 44 0.88 -10.27 3.59
N ILE A 45 -0.12 -10.99 4.08
CA ILE A 45 -0.31 -11.29 5.52
C ILE A 45 0.86 -12.12 6.07
N THR A 46 1.51 -12.93 5.25
CA THR A 46 2.59 -13.81 5.70
C THR A 46 3.91 -13.09 5.96
N ARG A 47 4.18 -12.02 5.20
CA ARG A 47 5.42 -11.23 5.30
C ARG A 47 5.24 -9.87 5.96
N SER A 48 4.00 -9.39 6.04
CA SER A 48 3.69 -8.10 6.69
C SER A 48 3.59 -8.29 8.20
N THR A 49 4.35 -7.48 8.94
CA THR A 49 4.30 -7.50 10.41
C THR A 49 4.00 -6.11 10.96
N GLN A 50 3.38 -6.06 12.14
CA GLN A 50 3.13 -4.80 12.84
C GLN A 50 4.45 -4.09 13.17
N GLU A 51 5.49 -4.84 13.52
CA GLU A 51 6.82 -4.31 13.81
C GLU A 51 7.40 -3.54 12.61
N PHE A 52 7.29 -4.09 11.39
CA PHE A 52 7.73 -3.40 10.19
C PHE A 52 6.86 -2.17 9.88
N CYS A 53 5.54 -2.23 10.09
CA CYS A 53 4.66 -1.06 9.95
C CYS A 53 5.10 0.07 10.87
N ASP A 54 5.27 -0.22 12.16
CA ASP A 54 5.64 0.77 13.18
C ASP A 54 7.02 1.36 12.91
N SER A 55 7.97 0.52 12.50
CA SER A 55 9.32 0.95 12.13
C SER A 55 9.32 1.90 10.93
N ILE A 56 8.57 1.57 9.87
CA ILE A 56 8.46 2.44 8.67
C ILE A 56 7.88 3.80 9.06
N ILE A 57 6.79 3.81 9.82
CA ILE A 57 6.12 5.04 10.24
C ILE A 57 7.04 5.87 11.14
N SER A 58 7.71 5.24 12.11
CA SER A 58 8.65 5.88 13.00
C SER A 58 9.83 6.51 12.25
N ALA A 59 10.40 5.77 11.28
CA ALA A 59 11.50 6.26 10.46
C ALA A 59 11.10 7.47 9.61
N LEU A 60 9.92 7.42 8.96
CA LEU A 60 9.41 8.56 8.18
C LEU A 60 9.15 9.78 9.07
N ASN A 61 8.53 9.59 10.23
CA ASN A 61 8.26 10.67 11.18
C ASN A 61 9.55 11.31 11.70
N SER A 62 10.58 10.53 11.98
CA SER A 62 11.89 11.05 12.44
C SER A 62 12.58 11.93 11.40
N LEU A 63 12.26 11.71 10.12
CA LEU A 63 12.74 12.52 8.99
C LEU A 63 11.82 13.71 8.66
N GLY A 64 10.72 13.90 9.41
CA GLY A 64 9.72 14.94 9.13
C GLY A 64 8.79 14.64 7.97
N LEU A 65 8.81 13.41 7.44
CA LEU A 65 7.96 12.98 6.33
C LEU A 65 6.62 12.44 6.85
N THR A 66 5.89 13.28 7.57
CA THR A 66 4.61 12.92 8.19
C THR A 66 3.47 12.98 7.20
N SER A 67 2.49 12.09 7.36
CA SER A 67 1.25 12.12 6.58
C SER A 67 0.36 13.28 7.04
N ASP A 68 -0.22 14.00 6.08
CA ASP A 68 -1.19 15.08 6.37
C ASP A 68 -2.59 14.54 6.68
N GLN A 69 -2.82 13.25 6.47
CA GLN A 69 -4.08 12.57 6.76
C GLN A 69 -3.82 11.27 7.49
N ASP A 70 -4.87 10.63 7.99
CA ASP A 70 -4.78 9.32 8.62
C ASP A 70 -4.12 8.30 7.69
N ILE A 71 -3.25 7.47 8.26
CA ILE A 71 -2.56 6.43 7.53
C ILE A 71 -3.56 5.33 7.16
N ILE A 72 -3.62 5.00 5.88
CA ILE A 72 -4.49 3.95 5.37
C ILE A 72 -3.73 2.61 5.39
N TYR A 73 -4.38 1.58 5.89
CA TYR A 73 -3.91 0.19 5.82
C TYR A 73 -4.79 -0.58 4.84
N GLN A 74 -4.21 -1.19 3.82
CA GLN A 74 -4.98 -1.94 2.81
C GLN A 74 -5.69 -3.15 3.41
N SER A 75 -5.05 -3.86 4.34
CA SER A 75 -5.65 -5.01 5.04
C SER A 75 -6.96 -4.69 5.78
N LYS A 76 -7.15 -3.43 6.17
CA LYS A 76 -8.38 -2.97 6.86
C LYS A 76 -9.50 -2.54 5.90
N ARG A 77 -9.32 -2.76 4.59
CA ARG A 77 -10.24 -2.26 3.55
C ARG A 77 -10.70 -3.33 2.57
N PHE A 78 -10.52 -4.60 2.90
CA PHE A 78 -10.90 -5.70 2.01
C PHE A 78 -12.38 -5.67 1.62
N ASP A 79 -13.28 -5.35 2.53
CA ASP A 79 -14.72 -5.25 2.23
C ASP A 79 -14.97 -4.25 1.09
N ILE A 80 -14.33 -3.08 1.14
CA ILE A 80 -14.43 -2.06 0.09
C ILE A 80 -13.90 -2.59 -1.25
N TYR A 81 -12.82 -3.37 -1.22
CA TYR A 81 -12.23 -3.93 -2.45
C TYR A 81 -13.11 -5.01 -3.03
N ILE A 82 -13.69 -5.89 -2.20
CA ILE A 82 -14.64 -6.92 -2.63
C ILE A 82 -15.86 -6.29 -3.30
N ASP A 83 -16.48 -5.28 -2.66
CA ASP A 83 -17.61 -4.55 -3.25
C ASP A 83 -17.28 -3.96 -4.63
N LYS A 84 -16.04 -3.43 -4.80
CA LYS A 84 -15.61 -2.88 -6.09
C LYS A 84 -15.34 -3.95 -7.14
N ILE A 85 -14.79 -5.11 -6.74
CA ILE A 85 -14.60 -6.25 -7.62
C ILE A 85 -15.95 -6.76 -8.12
N GLU A 86 -16.93 -6.94 -7.23
CA GLU A 86 -18.28 -7.36 -7.59
C GLU A 86 -18.95 -6.38 -8.56
N LEU A 87 -18.79 -5.06 -8.31
CA LEU A 87 -19.28 -4.04 -9.22
C LEU A 87 -18.67 -4.16 -10.63
N LEU A 88 -17.35 -4.35 -10.71
CA LEU A 88 -16.63 -4.51 -11.98
C LEU A 88 -17.06 -5.78 -12.72
N LEU A 89 -17.24 -6.90 -12.01
CA LEU A 89 -17.76 -8.14 -12.57
C LEU A 89 -19.18 -7.93 -13.13
N LYS A 90 -20.06 -7.27 -12.37
CA LYS A 90 -21.43 -6.98 -12.80
C LYS A 90 -21.49 -6.07 -14.03
N GLN A 91 -20.53 -5.16 -14.18
CA GLN A 91 -20.45 -4.24 -15.31
C GLN A 91 -19.69 -4.82 -16.52
N GLY A 92 -19.12 -6.02 -16.41
CA GLY A 92 -18.35 -6.67 -17.46
C GLY A 92 -16.93 -6.13 -17.66
N PHE A 93 -16.41 -5.33 -16.71
CA PHE A 93 -15.02 -4.83 -16.72
C PHE A 93 -14.03 -5.77 -16.05
N ALA A 94 -14.50 -6.81 -15.38
CA ALA A 94 -13.70 -7.89 -14.81
C ALA A 94 -14.35 -9.24 -15.15
N TYR A 95 -13.58 -10.31 -15.09
CA TYR A 95 -14.04 -11.68 -15.31
C TYR A 95 -13.28 -12.65 -14.41
N TYR A 96 -13.88 -13.80 -14.15
CA TYR A 96 -13.21 -14.89 -13.46
C TYR A 96 -12.30 -15.64 -14.41
N ASP A 97 -11.06 -15.88 -14.00
CA ASP A 97 -10.12 -16.73 -14.70
C ASP A 97 -9.74 -17.94 -13.84
N LYS A 98 -9.48 -19.08 -14.49
CA LYS A 98 -8.98 -20.29 -13.82
C LYS A 98 -7.47 -20.31 -13.96
N VAL A 99 -6.78 -20.09 -12.85
CA VAL A 99 -5.33 -20.21 -12.80
C VAL A 99 -4.96 -21.58 -12.24
N GLU A 100 -4.19 -22.38 -13.00
CA GLU A 100 -3.56 -23.57 -12.44
C GLU A 100 -2.50 -23.16 -11.43
N VAL A 101 -2.71 -23.53 -10.17
CA VAL A 101 -1.75 -23.25 -9.09
C VAL A 101 -0.54 -24.15 -9.27
N THR A 102 0.54 -23.62 -9.84
CA THR A 102 1.84 -24.26 -9.87
C THR A 102 2.65 -23.89 -8.62
N GLU A 103 3.71 -24.65 -8.29
CA GLU A 103 4.57 -24.32 -7.15
C GLU A 103 5.13 -22.89 -7.21
N LYS A 104 5.36 -22.34 -8.40
CA LYS A 104 5.78 -20.94 -8.61
C LYS A 104 4.70 -19.90 -8.31
N THR A 105 3.40 -20.26 -8.41
CA THR A 105 2.29 -19.36 -8.09
C THR A 105 1.97 -19.33 -6.60
N LYS A 106 2.42 -20.34 -5.81
CA LYS A 106 2.28 -20.32 -4.35
C LYS A 106 3.08 -19.19 -3.69
N ASP A 107 4.19 -18.78 -4.29
CA ASP A 107 5.01 -17.67 -3.78
C ASP A 107 4.41 -16.27 -4.06
N THR A 108 3.37 -16.17 -4.87
CA THR A 108 2.74 -14.88 -5.23
C THR A 108 1.47 -14.56 -4.45
N ASN A 109 1.10 -15.37 -3.43
CA ASN A 109 -0.07 -15.14 -2.55
C ASN A 109 -1.37 -14.79 -3.30
N LEU A 110 -1.63 -15.46 -4.41
CA LEU A 110 -2.94 -15.43 -5.07
C LEU A 110 -3.83 -16.54 -4.49
N ASP A 111 -3.94 -16.60 -3.15
CA ASP A 111 -5.00 -17.34 -2.48
C ASP A 111 -6.27 -16.47 -2.50
N ILE A 112 -6.86 -16.35 -3.67
CA ILE A 112 -8.26 -15.94 -3.78
C ILE A 112 -9.08 -17.24 -3.68
N GLN A 113 -9.49 -17.58 -2.47
CA GLN A 113 -10.56 -18.55 -2.23
C GLN A 113 -11.91 -17.95 -2.53
#